data_0930aec0c2cbb634e692b909e7a69743
#
_entry.id   0930aec0c2cbb634e692b909e7a69743
#
_cell.length_a   1.000
_cell.length_b   1.000
_cell.length_c   1.000
_cell.angle_alpha   90.00
_cell.angle_beta   90.00
_cell.angle_gamma   90.00
#
_symmetry.space_group_name_H-M   'P 1'
#
loop_
_entity.id
_entity.type
_entity.pdbx_description
1 polymer ?
#
loop_
_entity_poly.entity_id
_entity_poly.type
_entity_poly.pdbx_seq_one_letter_code
_entity_poly.pdbx_strand_id
1 'polypeptide(L)'
;MKQTLTLAILFVCTILWTHPSAAQALAVGIPADVHGQGYVYGYAFGDDGEKQALDICRGVNLPSGVVMPENASQAQKLCAIVGDFTNQCFAIAVDVPNLVPGAHGVGWAIAADSRTAESQALAGCEAMAGPGRRAACAVRKSVCDGSAK
;
A
#
# COMPACT_ATOMS: atom_id res chain seq x y z
N MET A 1 -34.27 -16.29 63.84
CA MET A 1 -32.90 -16.15 63.29
C MET A 1 -33.01 -16.08 61.75
N LYS A 2 -32.88 -14.87 61.15
CA LYS A 2 -32.94 -14.64 59.69
C LYS A 2 -31.52 -14.40 59.23
N GLN A 3 -30.98 -15.32 58.43
CA GLN A 3 -29.71 -15.15 57.77
C GLN A 3 -29.93 -14.40 56.44
N THR A 4 -29.41 -13.19 56.33
CA THR A 4 -29.35 -12.39 55.12
C THR A 4 -28.08 -12.81 54.33
N LEU A 5 -28.30 -13.47 53.20
CA LEU A 5 -27.25 -13.85 52.27
C LEU A 5 -26.89 -12.66 51.37
N THR A 6 -25.73 -12.03 51.60
CA THR A 6 -25.25 -10.90 50.81
C THR A 6 -24.50 -11.45 49.59
N LEU A 7 -25.11 -11.32 48.42
CA LEU A 7 -24.49 -11.72 47.12
C LEU A 7 -23.55 -10.58 46.69
N ALA A 8 -22.25 -10.82 46.79
CA ALA A 8 -21.22 -9.90 46.23
C ALA A 8 -21.05 -10.19 44.73
N ILE A 9 -21.58 -9.29 43.89
CA ILE A 9 -21.35 -9.33 42.44
C ILE A 9 -19.98 -8.75 42.16
N LEU A 10 -19.01 -9.61 41.86
CA LEU A 10 -17.70 -9.21 41.34
C LEU A 10 -17.85 -8.79 39.86
N PHE A 11 -17.85 -7.50 39.62
CA PHE A 11 -17.78 -6.92 38.28
C PHE A 11 -16.34 -7.05 37.80
N VAL A 12 -16.05 -8.10 37.05
CA VAL A 12 -14.77 -8.24 36.34
C VAL A 12 -14.80 -7.33 35.11
N CYS A 13 -14.23 -6.12 35.29
CA CYS A 13 -14.05 -5.17 34.21
C CYS A 13 -12.90 -5.69 33.33
N THR A 14 -13.22 -6.48 32.28
CA THR A 14 -12.28 -6.86 31.24
C THR A 14 -11.98 -5.60 30.43
N ILE A 15 -10.89 -4.93 30.77
CA ILE A 15 -10.31 -3.87 29.94
C ILE A 15 -9.82 -4.56 28.67
N LEU A 16 -10.63 -4.50 27.61
CA LEU A 16 -10.20 -4.81 26.25
C LEU A 16 -9.13 -3.78 25.89
N TRP A 17 -7.90 -4.17 26.02
CA TRP A 17 -6.77 -3.42 25.46
C TRP A 17 -6.91 -3.49 23.94
N THR A 18 -7.60 -2.51 23.36
CA THR A 18 -7.50 -2.25 21.95
C THR A 18 -6.08 -1.76 21.70
N HIS A 19 -5.19 -2.67 21.32
CA HIS A 19 -3.91 -2.28 20.75
C HIS A 19 -4.25 -1.44 19.52
N PRO A 20 -3.72 -0.22 19.40
CA PRO A 20 -3.82 0.47 18.12
C PRO A 20 -3.22 -0.48 17.07
N SER A 21 -4.05 -0.86 16.12
CA SER A 21 -3.60 -1.60 14.95
C SER A 21 -2.53 -0.74 14.29
N ALA A 22 -1.30 -1.23 14.25
CA ALA A 22 -0.23 -0.53 13.58
C ALA A 22 -0.67 -0.26 12.13
N ALA A 23 -0.83 1.00 11.78
CA ALA A 23 -1.37 1.38 10.48
C ALA A 23 -0.36 0.99 9.37
N GLN A 24 -0.79 0.08 8.50
CA GLN A 24 -0.02 -0.37 7.34
C GLN A 24 -0.46 0.47 6.15
N ALA A 25 0.36 1.39 5.69
CA ALA A 25 -0.07 2.35 4.69
C ALA A 25 0.67 2.20 3.35
N LEU A 26 -0.08 2.41 2.27
CA LEU A 26 0.42 2.53 0.91
C LEU A 26 0.21 3.96 0.42
N ALA A 27 1.29 4.58 -0.06
CA ALA A 27 1.29 5.86 -0.75
C ALA A 27 1.69 5.66 -2.21
N VAL A 28 1.03 6.36 -3.12
CA VAL A 28 1.31 6.29 -4.56
C VAL A 28 1.31 7.69 -5.15
N GLY A 29 2.26 7.95 -6.05
CA GLY A 29 2.32 9.15 -6.86
C GLY A 29 2.34 8.77 -8.34
N ILE A 30 1.23 9.01 -9.03
CA ILE A 30 1.05 8.71 -10.45
C ILE A 30 0.61 9.98 -11.16
N PRO A 31 1.47 10.59 -12.00
CA PRO A 31 1.09 11.73 -12.82
C PRO A 31 0.12 11.30 -13.94
N ALA A 32 -0.67 12.26 -14.44
CA ALA A 32 -1.58 12.01 -15.55
C ALA A 32 -0.84 11.57 -16.83
N ASP A 33 0.40 12.06 -17.01
CA ASP A 33 1.32 11.62 -18.04
C ASP A 33 2.46 10.82 -17.43
N VAL A 34 2.28 9.53 -17.29
CA VAL A 34 3.34 8.61 -16.80
C VAL A 34 4.43 8.36 -17.85
N HIS A 35 4.24 8.82 -19.08
CA HIS A 35 5.11 8.54 -20.21
C HIS A 35 6.53 9.14 -20.10
N GLY A 36 6.65 10.29 -19.47
CA GLY A 36 7.93 10.97 -19.27
C GLY A 36 8.24 11.26 -17.80
N GLN A 37 7.27 11.05 -16.92
CA GLN A 37 7.34 11.48 -15.52
C GLN A 37 7.44 10.34 -14.52
N GLY A 38 7.37 9.10 -15.00
CA GLY A 38 7.47 7.91 -14.14
C GLY A 38 6.31 7.75 -13.17
N TYR A 39 6.53 6.92 -12.18
CA TYR A 39 5.64 6.71 -11.03
C TYR A 39 6.50 6.49 -9.79
N VAL A 40 5.93 6.73 -8.63
CA VAL A 40 6.55 6.42 -7.35
C VAL A 40 5.54 5.80 -6.40
N TYR A 41 6.03 5.01 -5.47
CA TYR A 41 5.23 4.51 -4.36
C TYR A 41 6.08 4.37 -3.10
N GLY A 42 5.42 4.36 -1.96
CA GLY A 42 6.01 4.05 -0.68
C GLY A 42 5.03 3.24 0.15
N TYR A 43 5.53 2.34 0.96
CA TYR A 43 4.73 1.62 1.94
C TYR A 43 5.51 1.49 3.24
N ALA A 44 4.79 1.42 4.33
CA ALA A 44 5.39 1.25 5.64
C ALA A 44 4.46 0.50 6.59
N PHE A 45 5.06 -0.02 7.64
CA PHE A 45 4.41 -0.77 8.71
C PHE A 45 4.61 -0.04 10.04
N GLY A 46 3.65 -0.13 10.94
CA GLY A 46 3.78 0.40 12.28
C GLY A 46 3.02 1.69 12.52
N ASP A 47 3.14 2.24 13.74
CA ASP A 47 2.31 3.34 14.24
C ASP A 47 2.41 4.63 13.39
N ASP A 48 3.56 4.87 12.75
CA ASP A 48 3.79 6.00 11.83
C ASP A 48 3.70 5.61 10.36
N GLY A 49 3.01 4.50 10.03
CA GLY A 49 2.98 3.90 8.68
C GLY A 49 2.62 4.89 7.58
N GLU A 50 1.58 5.70 7.76
CA GLU A 50 1.18 6.71 6.76
C GLU A 50 2.28 7.74 6.49
N LYS A 51 2.86 8.29 7.56
CA LYS A 51 3.94 9.28 7.42
C LYS A 51 5.15 8.67 6.71
N GLN A 52 5.57 7.49 7.13
CA GLN A 52 6.71 6.78 6.53
C GLN A 52 6.44 6.42 5.06
N ALA A 53 5.23 5.93 4.73
CA ALA A 53 4.85 5.64 3.35
C ALA A 53 4.91 6.89 2.46
N LEU A 54 4.41 8.03 2.94
CA LEU A 54 4.52 9.30 2.23
C LEU A 54 5.96 9.79 2.09
N ASP A 55 6.77 9.68 3.13
CA ASP A 55 8.17 10.07 3.10
C ASP A 55 8.95 9.24 2.06
N ILE A 56 8.75 7.91 2.05
CA ILE A 56 9.35 7.02 1.05
C ILE A 56 8.87 7.38 -0.36
N CYS A 57 7.57 7.56 -0.55
CA CYS A 57 6.99 7.92 -1.85
C CYS A 57 7.56 9.25 -2.38
N ARG A 58 7.77 10.22 -1.50
CA ARG A 58 8.35 11.55 -1.84
C ARG A 58 9.87 11.55 -1.97
N GLY A 59 10.51 10.43 -1.71
CA GLY A 59 11.98 10.32 -1.75
C GLY A 59 12.68 10.93 -0.54
N VAL A 60 11.96 11.12 0.56
CA VAL A 60 12.49 11.60 1.83
C VAL A 60 12.83 10.39 2.70
N ASN A 61 14.00 10.40 3.36
CA ASN A 61 14.42 9.33 4.27
C ASN A 61 14.33 7.91 3.64
N LEU A 62 14.83 7.77 2.43
CA LEU A 62 14.81 6.49 1.72
C LEU A 62 15.63 5.43 2.49
N PRO A 63 15.12 4.18 2.58
CA PRO A 63 15.91 3.08 3.06
C PRO A 63 17.20 2.91 2.24
N SER A 64 18.26 2.41 2.87
CA SER A 64 19.54 2.18 2.20
C SER A 64 19.36 1.28 0.95
N GLY A 65 19.90 1.71 -0.18
CA GLY A 65 19.82 0.98 -1.45
C GLY A 65 18.59 1.28 -2.30
N VAL A 66 17.66 2.10 -1.83
CA VAL A 66 16.55 2.60 -2.66
C VAL A 66 17.01 3.84 -3.42
N VAL A 67 16.92 3.78 -4.74
CA VAL A 67 17.24 4.89 -5.64
C VAL A 67 15.97 5.32 -6.35
N MET A 68 15.67 6.62 -6.30
CA MET A 68 14.53 7.18 -7.03
C MET A 68 14.93 7.43 -8.50
N PRO A 69 14.00 7.20 -9.44
CA PRO A 69 14.22 7.58 -10.83
C PRO A 69 14.46 9.08 -10.98
N GLU A 70 15.38 9.50 -11.85
CA GLU A 70 15.71 10.92 -12.07
C GLU A 70 14.50 11.76 -12.53
N ASN A 71 13.55 11.13 -13.23
CA ASN A 71 12.32 11.75 -13.71
C ASN A 71 11.14 11.71 -12.73
N ALA A 72 11.36 11.22 -11.50
CA ALA A 72 10.28 11.00 -10.52
C ALA A 72 9.74 12.28 -9.86
N SER A 73 10.36 13.45 -10.10
CA SER A 73 10.05 14.69 -9.35
C SER A 73 8.57 15.12 -9.40
N GLN A 74 7.89 14.88 -10.50
CA GLN A 74 6.44 15.18 -10.62
C GLN A 74 5.60 14.14 -9.86
N ALA A 75 5.92 12.86 -10.03
CA ALA A 75 5.26 11.78 -9.31
C ALA A 75 5.40 11.95 -7.79
N GLN A 76 6.58 12.35 -7.30
CA GLN A 76 6.82 12.62 -5.88
C GLN A 76 5.91 13.70 -5.28
N LYS A 77 5.61 14.75 -6.05
CA LYS A 77 4.69 15.82 -5.63
C LYS A 77 3.24 15.35 -5.52
N LEU A 78 2.88 14.29 -6.23
CA LEU A 78 1.53 13.71 -6.26
C LEU A 78 1.35 12.60 -5.22
N CYS A 79 2.36 12.27 -4.42
CA CYS A 79 2.26 11.24 -3.41
C CYS A 79 1.12 11.49 -2.44
N ALA A 80 0.20 10.56 -2.39
CA ALA A 80 -0.93 10.55 -1.47
C ALA A 80 -1.12 9.13 -0.90
N ILE A 81 -1.64 9.04 0.32
CA ILE A 81 -2.08 7.76 0.89
C ILE A 81 -3.27 7.28 0.07
N VAL A 82 -3.18 6.05 -0.43
CA VAL A 82 -4.23 5.41 -1.23
C VAL A 82 -4.97 4.32 -0.48
N GLY A 83 -4.46 3.90 0.67
CA GLY A 83 -5.15 2.99 1.57
C GLY A 83 -4.29 2.47 2.70
N ASP A 84 -4.99 1.93 3.71
CA ASP A 84 -4.45 1.07 4.75
C ASP A 84 -4.60 -0.38 4.29
N PHE A 85 -3.58 -1.22 4.50
CA PHE A 85 -3.62 -2.63 4.15
C PHE A 85 -3.43 -3.56 5.36
N THR A 86 -3.82 -3.13 6.54
CA THR A 86 -3.82 -3.94 7.76
C THR A 86 -4.59 -5.25 7.56
N ASN A 87 -3.94 -6.39 7.78
CA ASN A 87 -4.44 -7.74 7.48
C ASN A 87 -4.89 -7.93 6.03
N GLN A 88 -4.29 -7.19 5.12
CA GLN A 88 -4.53 -7.25 3.68
C GLN A 88 -3.21 -7.31 2.92
N CYS A 89 -3.30 -7.52 1.62
CA CYS A 89 -2.18 -7.45 0.71
C CYS A 89 -2.32 -6.23 -0.20
N PHE A 90 -1.20 -5.60 -0.55
CA PHE A 90 -1.19 -4.69 -1.69
C PHE A 90 -0.33 -5.24 -2.82
N ALA A 91 -0.64 -4.81 -4.02
CA ALA A 91 0.20 -5.06 -5.20
C ALA A 91 0.33 -3.81 -6.05
N ILE A 92 1.47 -3.71 -6.74
CA ILE A 92 1.76 -2.69 -7.76
C ILE A 92 2.16 -3.42 -9.04
N ALA A 93 1.49 -3.09 -10.13
CA ALA A 93 1.81 -3.57 -11.47
C ALA A 93 2.19 -2.39 -12.36
N VAL A 94 3.15 -2.61 -13.24
CA VAL A 94 3.62 -1.59 -14.17
C VAL A 94 3.88 -2.21 -15.54
N ASP A 95 3.67 -1.41 -16.57
CA ASP A 95 4.12 -1.69 -17.92
C ASP A 95 5.63 -1.43 -18.00
N VAL A 96 6.38 -2.47 -18.29
CA VAL A 96 7.84 -2.43 -18.39
C VAL A 96 8.25 -2.52 -19.86
N PRO A 97 8.47 -1.41 -20.51
CA PRO A 97 9.05 -1.46 -21.84
C PRO A 97 10.53 -1.81 -21.75
N ASN A 98 10.97 -2.73 -22.56
CA ASN A 98 12.38 -3.12 -22.62
C ASN A 98 13.31 -2.01 -23.14
N LEU A 99 12.78 -0.91 -23.69
CA LEU A 99 13.56 0.04 -24.46
C LEU A 99 13.15 1.52 -24.34
N VAL A 100 12.12 1.87 -23.56
CA VAL A 100 11.68 3.27 -23.45
C VAL A 100 11.68 3.69 -21.99
N PRO A 101 12.32 4.81 -21.61
CA PRO A 101 12.25 5.34 -20.27
C PRO A 101 10.81 5.68 -19.87
N GLY A 102 10.42 5.27 -18.67
CA GLY A 102 9.11 5.55 -18.08
C GLY A 102 8.09 4.43 -18.29
N ALA A 103 7.27 4.20 -17.27
CA ALA A 103 6.14 3.30 -17.33
C ALA A 103 4.95 3.99 -18.02
N HIS A 104 4.29 3.29 -18.94
CA HIS A 104 3.12 3.80 -19.65
C HIS A 104 1.82 3.43 -18.96
N GLY A 105 1.83 2.41 -18.14
CA GLY A 105 0.70 1.97 -17.34
C GLY A 105 1.17 1.64 -15.93
N VAL A 106 0.41 2.05 -14.95
CA VAL A 106 0.60 1.73 -13.53
C VAL A 106 -0.74 1.35 -12.94
N GLY A 107 -0.78 0.25 -12.21
CA GLY A 107 -1.93 -0.17 -11.45
C GLY A 107 -1.51 -0.54 -10.03
N TRP A 108 -2.39 -0.32 -9.09
CA TRP A 108 -2.23 -0.75 -7.71
C TRP A 108 -3.56 -1.24 -7.15
N ALA A 109 -3.50 -2.09 -6.16
CA ALA A 109 -4.68 -2.56 -5.46
C ALA A 109 -4.35 -3.01 -4.03
N ILE A 110 -5.34 -2.95 -3.16
CA ILE A 110 -5.33 -3.53 -1.82
C ILE A 110 -6.49 -4.52 -1.75
N ALA A 111 -6.21 -5.74 -1.30
CA ALA A 111 -7.21 -6.81 -1.22
C ALA A 111 -6.91 -7.77 -0.06
N ALA A 112 -7.86 -8.64 0.28
CA ALA A 112 -7.73 -9.59 1.38
C ALA A 112 -6.60 -10.62 1.18
N ASP A 113 -6.21 -10.88 -0.07
CA ASP A 113 -5.14 -11.83 -0.42
C ASP A 113 -4.28 -11.30 -1.58
N SER A 114 -3.07 -11.85 -1.71
CA SER A 114 -2.09 -11.41 -2.72
C SER A 114 -2.57 -11.63 -4.14
N ARG A 115 -3.24 -12.75 -4.42
CA ARG A 115 -3.71 -13.07 -5.78
C ARG A 115 -4.74 -12.06 -6.27
N THR A 116 -5.67 -11.69 -5.39
CA THR A 116 -6.70 -10.69 -5.70
C THR A 116 -6.06 -9.31 -5.89
N ALA A 117 -5.14 -8.90 -4.99
CA ALA A 117 -4.41 -7.63 -5.12
C ALA A 117 -3.62 -7.57 -6.44
N GLU A 118 -2.89 -8.62 -6.77
CA GLU A 118 -2.09 -8.71 -8.00
C GLU A 118 -2.96 -8.65 -9.26
N SER A 119 -4.07 -9.39 -9.28
CA SER A 119 -5.00 -9.39 -10.40
C SER A 119 -5.62 -8.01 -10.65
N GLN A 120 -6.02 -7.31 -9.58
CA GLN A 120 -6.60 -5.98 -9.68
C GLN A 120 -5.54 -4.93 -10.08
N ALA A 121 -4.33 -5.03 -9.54
CA ALA A 121 -3.22 -4.15 -9.93
C ALA A 121 -2.86 -4.33 -11.41
N LEU A 122 -2.81 -5.57 -11.91
CA LEU A 122 -2.60 -5.86 -13.34
C LEU A 122 -3.71 -5.25 -14.20
N ALA A 123 -4.97 -5.44 -13.84
CA ALA A 123 -6.10 -4.86 -14.56
C ALA A 123 -6.02 -3.32 -14.63
N GLY A 124 -5.62 -2.67 -13.54
CA GLY A 124 -5.39 -1.22 -13.50
C GLY A 124 -4.26 -0.78 -14.44
N CYS A 125 -3.13 -1.49 -14.41
CA CYS A 125 -2.01 -1.25 -15.32
C CYS A 125 -2.42 -1.41 -16.80
N GLU A 126 -3.12 -2.49 -17.12
CA GLU A 126 -3.58 -2.80 -18.47
C GLU A 126 -4.57 -1.76 -19.01
N ALA A 127 -5.46 -1.26 -18.14
CA ALA A 127 -6.39 -0.21 -18.49
C ALA A 127 -5.69 1.10 -18.82
N MET A 128 -4.66 1.47 -18.04
CA MET A 128 -3.86 2.68 -18.27
C MET A 128 -2.93 2.53 -19.48
N ALA A 129 -2.27 1.38 -19.64
CA ALA A 129 -1.34 1.11 -20.74
C ALA A 129 -2.00 1.08 -22.11
N GLY A 130 -3.31 0.76 -22.15
CA GLY A 130 -4.08 0.66 -23.38
C GLY A 130 -3.81 -0.61 -24.21
N PRO A 131 -4.56 -0.81 -25.31
CA PRO A 131 -4.60 -2.10 -26.04
C PRO A 131 -3.25 -2.58 -26.54
N GLY A 132 -2.39 -1.66 -26.99
CA GLY A 132 -1.10 -2.02 -27.60
C GLY A 132 -0.02 -2.44 -26.60
N ARG A 133 -0.24 -2.23 -25.31
CA ARG A 133 0.78 -2.42 -24.26
C ARG A 133 0.33 -3.27 -23.08
N ARG A 134 -0.91 -3.72 -23.04
CA ARG A 134 -1.45 -4.56 -21.96
C ARG A 134 -0.54 -5.73 -21.60
N ALA A 135 -0.01 -6.42 -22.61
CA ALA A 135 0.85 -7.58 -22.41
C ALA A 135 2.21 -7.27 -21.75
N ALA A 136 2.57 -5.98 -21.65
CA ALA A 136 3.78 -5.56 -20.97
C ALA A 136 3.58 -5.29 -19.47
N CYS A 137 2.34 -5.26 -18.99
CA CYS A 137 2.04 -5.10 -17.59
C CYS A 137 2.49 -6.32 -16.77
N ALA A 138 3.23 -6.06 -15.70
CA ALA A 138 3.69 -7.10 -14.78
C ALA A 138 3.65 -6.60 -13.34
N VAL A 139 3.36 -7.49 -12.40
CA VAL A 139 3.46 -7.20 -10.97
C VAL A 139 4.92 -6.94 -10.61
N ARG A 140 5.17 -5.80 -10.00
CA ARG A 140 6.50 -5.39 -9.54
C ARG A 140 6.71 -5.58 -8.06
N LYS A 141 5.65 -5.41 -7.30
CA LYS A 141 5.66 -5.57 -5.86
C LYS A 141 4.33 -6.15 -5.40
N SER A 142 4.41 -7.11 -4.50
CA SER A 142 3.27 -7.62 -3.76
C SER A 142 3.73 -7.85 -2.31
N VAL A 143 2.97 -7.36 -1.36
CA VAL A 143 3.28 -7.46 0.07
C VAL A 143 1.99 -7.65 0.84
N CYS A 144 2.01 -8.57 1.79
CA CYS A 144 0.90 -8.81 2.70
C CYS A 144 1.29 -8.41 4.13
N ASP A 145 0.33 -7.92 4.87
CA ASP A 145 0.45 -7.68 6.30
C ASP A 145 -0.17 -8.81 7.10
N GLY A 146 0.47 -9.14 8.22
CA GLY A 146 -0.04 -10.08 9.20
C GLY A 146 -0.35 -11.46 8.65
N SER A 147 -1.61 -11.88 8.77
CA SER A 147 -2.09 -13.19 8.36
C SER A 147 -2.58 -13.28 6.91
N ALA A 148 -2.66 -12.17 6.20
CA ALA A 148 -3.02 -12.16 4.78
C ALA A 148 -1.99 -12.95 3.94
N LYS A 149 -2.46 -13.68 2.91
CA LYS A 149 -1.63 -14.56 2.07
C LYS A 149 -1.93 -14.40 0.59
#